data_1ce8e8da0d469bfb2fcca7b98404ecc3
#
_entry.id   1ce8e8da0d469bfb2fcca7b98404ecc3
#
_cell.length_a   1.000
_cell.length_b   1.000
_cell.length_c   1.000
_cell.angle_alpha   90.00
_cell.angle_beta   90.00
_cell.angle_gamma   90.00
#
_symmetry.space_group_name_H-M   'P 1'
#
loop_
_entity.id
_entity.type
_entity.pdbx_description
1 polymer ?
#
loop_
_entity_poly.entity_id
_entity_poly.type
_entity_poly.pdbx_seq_one_letter_code
_entity_poly.pdbx_strand_id
1 'polypeptide(L)'
;MTPSEKFLQKIGLKDAISEPNAENNSIKENNRRSFLKKSALGGISLGGAFLFTPIEEIIAQSTQKVKRFSGPSDLQITDMRYCIIQNVGRTPIIRIDTNQGIYGLGEVRDGADERYALMLKSRILGQNPCNVEMLFKTIKQFGGPARQGGGVSGVEMALWDLCGKAYNVPCWQLLGGRYRDKVRMYADTPEAPTLDEFKLKIKHRLEVQGMTWLKMDISIGEVKDIPGALNNSKFWGKNLAQWNGGYMDYANTEHPFTGIQINDKGLDAMANIISEVRSVVGYEIPLSSDHYGHFDLNNAIRFGRKVEPYRLAWLEDMVPWQFPEQFKMISDAIETPVLTGEDIYLLSGFKPLIDIHAVDIIHPDLATAGGLLETKRIGDYAEEHGVAMAMHFAGTPVSFMASVHCAAATQNFLALEHHSLDSEWWDTLVKTTDGRKLFEKGFANVPLTAPGLGIELVDEECKKHLLPTDKSYFAPTPDWNDKRSHDRPWS
;
A
#
# COMPACT_ATOMS: atom_id res chain seq x y z
N MET A 1 -47.89 -32.62 -5.98
CA MET A 1 -47.02 -31.45 -6.28
C MET A 1 -45.84 -31.45 -5.31
N THR A 2 -44.67 -31.58 -5.85
CA THR A 2 -43.42 -31.48 -5.07
C THR A 2 -43.19 -30.07 -4.57
N PRO A 3 -42.35 -29.85 -3.55
CA PRO A 3 -41.98 -28.51 -3.08
C PRO A 3 -41.44 -27.61 -4.22
N SER A 4 -40.72 -28.20 -5.17
CA SER A 4 -40.19 -27.50 -6.35
C SER A 4 -41.29 -27.04 -7.31
N GLU A 5 -42.35 -27.84 -7.52
CA GLU A 5 -43.49 -27.47 -8.37
C GLU A 5 -44.31 -26.32 -7.74
N LYS A 6 -44.45 -26.31 -6.40
CA LYS A 6 -45.10 -25.21 -5.66
C LYS A 6 -44.30 -23.89 -5.78
N PHE A 7 -42.97 -23.98 -5.77
CA PHE A 7 -42.12 -22.83 -5.95
C PHE A 7 -42.22 -22.24 -7.36
N LEU A 8 -42.14 -23.08 -8.40
CA LEU A 8 -42.27 -22.66 -9.80
C LEU A 8 -43.66 -22.05 -10.11
N GLN A 9 -44.73 -22.54 -9.46
CA GLN A 9 -46.05 -21.96 -9.58
C GLN A 9 -46.13 -20.55 -8.94
N LYS A 10 -45.39 -20.36 -7.84
CA LYS A 10 -45.38 -19.08 -7.10
C LYS A 10 -44.63 -17.95 -7.83
N ILE A 11 -43.69 -18.29 -8.72
CA ILE A 11 -42.93 -17.34 -9.55
C ILE A 11 -43.41 -17.21 -10.99
N GLY A 12 -44.59 -17.77 -11.33
CA GLY A 12 -45.21 -17.60 -12.64
C GLY A 12 -44.61 -18.41 -13.80
N LEU A 13 -43.81 -19.43 -13.53
CA LEU A 13 -43.11 -20.24 -14.55
C LEU A 13 -43.78 -21.60 -14.82
N LYS A 14 -45.08 -21.72 -14.58
CA LYS A 14 -45.80 -23.01 -14.69
C LYS A 14 -45.97 -23.52 -16.13
N ASP A 15 -45.89 -22.64 -17.13
CA ASP A 15 -46.24 -23.02 -18.51
C ASP A 15 -45.03 -23.39 -19.39
N ALA A 16 -43.86 -23.57 -18.78
CA ALA A 16 -42.62 -23.89 -19.51
C ALA A 16 -42.25 -25.39 -19.57
N ILE A 17 -43.05 -26.28 -18.97
CA ILE A 17 -42.78 -27.73 -18.96
C ILE A 17 -44.01 -28.51 -19.45
N SER A 18 -44.19 -28.55 -20.76
CA SER A 18 -44.91 -29.64 -21.45
C SER A 18 -43.86 -30.57 -22.07
N GLU A 19 -43.92 -31.84 -21.74
CA GLU A 19 -43.02 -32.88 -22.23
C GLU A 19 -42.96 -32.92 -23.77
N PRO A 20 -41.80 -33.14 -24.39
CA PRO A 20 -41.74 -33.44 -25.82
C PRO A 20 -41.90 -34.91 -26.04
N ASN A 21 -42.90 -35.26 -26.91
CA ASN A 21 -43.01 -36.57 -27.54
C ASN A 21 -41.69 -36.97 -28.20
N ALA A 22 -41.29 -38.20 -27.95
CA ALA A 22 -40.17 -38.85 -28.61
C ALA A 22 -40.50 -39.10 -30.10
N GLU A 23 -39.75 -38.44 -30.99
CA GLU A 23 -39.38 -39.02 -32.29
C GLU A 23 -38.23 -38.22 -32.97
N ASN A 24 -37.18 -38.95 -33.20
CA ASN A 24 -36.16 -38.86 -34.26
C ASN A 24 -35.26 -37.63 -34.48
N ASN A 25 -33.98 -37.90 -34.12
CA ASN A 25 -32.77 -37.64 -34.93
C ASN A 25 -32.55 -36.28 -35.60
N SER A 26 -31.70 -35.53 -35.00
CA SER A 26 -30.45 -35.02 -35.59
C SER A 26 -29.89 -33.98 -34.62
N ILE A 27 -28.67 -34.18 -34.20
CA ILE A 27 -27.87 -33.19 -33.44
C ILE A 27 -27.71 -31.98 -34.38
N LYS A 28 -28.55 -30.94 -34.20
CA LYS A 28 -28.30 -29.62 -34.73
C LYS A 28 -27.55 -28.84 -33.66
N GLU A 29 -26.27 -28.60 -33.91
CA GLU A 29 -25.48 -27.62 -33.18
C GLU A 29 -26.32 -26.35 -32.98
N ASN A 30 -26.70 -26.08 -31.74
CA ASN A 30 -27.31 -24.83 -31.33
C ASN A 30 -26.22 -23.73 -31.36
N ASN A 31 -26.01 -23.17 -32.52
CA ASN A 31 -25.07 -22.12 -32.78
C ASN A 31 -25.51 -20.85 -32.00
N ARG A 32 -24.64 -20.27 -31.20
CA ARG A 32 -24.82 -18.95 -30.53
C ARG A 32 -25.46 -17.90 -31.45
N ARG A 33 -25.26 -18.01 -32.77
CA ARG A 33 -25.91 -17.17 -33.79
C ARG A 33 -27.43 -17.28 -33.83
N SER A 34 -28.02 -18.43 -33.54
CA SER A 34 -29.47 -18.60 -33.57
C SER A 34 -30.17 -18.00 -32.34
N PHE A 35 -29.47 -17.98 -31.19
CA PHE A 35 -29.96 -17.33 -29.98
C PHE A 35 -29.93 -15.79 -30.14
N LEU A 36 -28.87 -15.24 -30.70
CA LEU A 36 -28.74 -13.78 -30.95
C LEU A 36 -29.77 -13.29 -31.98
N LYS A 37 -30.08 -14.10 -33.01
CA LYS A 37 -31.15 -13.76 -33.99
C LYS A 37 -32.53 -13.74 -33.34
N LYS A 38 -32.83 -14.63 -32.40
CA LYS A 38 -34.13 -14.66 -31.69
C LYS A 38 -34.24 -13.50 -30.66
N SER A 39 -33.16 -13.10 -30.04
CA SER A 39 -33.15 -11.97 -29.13
C SER A 39 -33.24 -10.61 -29.83
N ALA A 40 -32.69 -10.48 -31.03
CA ALA A 40 -32.82 -9.28 -31.84
C ALA A 40 -34.27 -9.06 -32.37
N LEU A 41 -35.03 -10.14 -32.63
CA LEU A 41 -36.42 -10.05 -33.08
C LEU A 41 -37.41 -9.70 -31.96
N GLY A 42 -37.07 -9.95 -30.70
CA GLY A 42 -37.94 -9.61 -29.55
C GLY A 42 -37.84 -8.10 -29.12
N GLY A 43 -36.86 -7.36 -29.64
CA GLY A 43 -36.62 -5.94 -29.29
C GLY A 43 -37.20 -4.91 -30.27
N ILE A 44 -37.93 -5.31 -31.31
CA ILE A 44 -38.33 -4.42 -32.41
C ILE A 44 -39.64 -3.65 -32.15
N SER A 45 -39.99 -3.36 -30.91
CA SER A 45 -41.20 -2.55 -30.65
C SER A 45 -40.93 -1.11 -30.24
N LEU A 46 -39.69 -0.61 -30.29
CA LEU A 46 -39.38 0.78 -29.95
C LEU A 46 -38.34 1.39 -30.90
N GLY A 47 -38.80 2.02 -31.97
CA GLY A 47 -38.07 3.01 -32.75
C GLY A 47 -37.78 2.65 -34.22
N GLY A 48 -38.48 3.29 -35.15
CA GLY A 48 -38.42 3.09 -36.59
C GLY A 48 -37.11 3.45 -37.32
N ALA A 49 -35.97 3.48 -36.62
CA ALA A 49 -34.65 3.73 -37.21
C ALA A 49 -33.84 2.46 -37.53
N PHE A 50 -34.30 1.29 -37.11
CA PHE A 50 -33.54 0.02 -37.28
C PHE A 50 -33.88 -0.75 -38.51
N LEU A 51 -34.80 -0.25 -39.37
CA LEU A 51 -35.34 -1.05 -40.49
C LEU A 51 -34.44 -1.12 -41.72
N PHE A 52 -33.33 -0.39 -41.75
CA PHE A 52 -32.43 -0.33 -42.94
C PHE A 52 -30.97 -0.64 -42.66
N THR A 53 -30.60 -1.00 -41.42
CA THR A 53 -29.21 -1.37 -41.09
C THR A 53 -29.03 -2.87 -41.22
N PRO A 54 -28.01 -3.38 -41.93
CA PRO A 54 -27.73 -4.81 -42.02
C PRO A 54 -27.57 -5.40 -40.62
N ILE A 55 -28.17 -6.56 -40.36
CA ILE A 55 -28.16 -7.25 -39.05
C ILE A 55 -26.71 -7.46 -38.55
N GLU A 56 -25.77 -7.68 -39.46
CA GLU A 56 -24.36 -7.82 -39.15
C GLU A 56 -23.74 -6.53 -38.61
N GLU A 57 -24.19 -5.38 -39.09
CA GLU A 57 -23.71 -4.08 -38.66
C GLU A 57 -24.29 -3.71 -37.25
N ILE A 58 -25.56 -4.08 -37.01
CA ILE A 58 -26.17 -3.94 -35.67
C ILE A 58 -25.50 -4.88 -34.67
N ILE A 59 -25.14 -6.10 -35.05
CA ILE A 59 -24.40 -7.05 -34.22
C ILE A 59 -22.99 -6.52 -34.00
N ALA A 60 -22.31 -5.96 -34.98
CA ALA A 60 -20.98 -5.37 -34.86
C ALA A 60 -20.99 -4.15 -33.93
N GLN A 61 -21.99 -3.26 -34.08
CA GLN A 61 -22.13 -2.07 -33.19
C GLN A 61 -22.52 -2.45 -31.77
N SER A 62 -23.39 -3.46 -31.57
CA SER A 62 -23.74 -3.92 -30.24
C SER A 62 -22.60 -4.68 -29.57
N THR A 63 -21.79 -5.44 -30.32
CA THR A 63 -20.57 -6.08 -29.80
C THR A 63 -19.44 -5.11 -29.56
N GLN A 64 -19.37 -3.96 -30.26
CA GLN A 64 -18.45 -2.88 -29.92
C GLN A 64 -18.83 -2.12 -28.64
N LYS A 65 -20.14 -2.06 -28.30
CA LYS A 65 -20.65 -1.43 -27.07
C LYS A 65 -20.71 -2.39 -25.87
N VAL A 66 -20.67 -3.70 -26.07
CA VAL A 66 -20.39 -4.63 -24.98
C VAL A 66 -18.93 -4.38 -24.59
N LYS A 67 -18.73 -3.73 -23.45
CA LYS A 67 -17.41 -3.72 -22.79
C LYS A 67 -16.98 -5.19 -22.81
N ARG A 68 -16.01 -5.52 -23.65
CA ARG A 68 -15.35 -6.82 -23.57
C ARG A 68 -14.72 -6.81 -22.20
N PHE A 69 -15.39 -7.45 -21.22
CA PHE A 69 -14.73 -7.86 -20.02
C PHE A 69 -13.59 -8.74 -20.51
N SER A 70 -12.46 -8.12 -20.70
CA SER A 70 -11.12 -8.63 -20.93
C SER A 70 -11.05 -10.04 -21.56
N GLY A 71 -10.10 -10.28 -22.36
CA GLY A 71 -9.52 -11.61 -22.47
C GLY A 71 -8.40 -11.74 -21.43
N PRO A 72 -8.67 -11.84 -20.08
CA PRO A 72 -7.61 -11.92 -19.09
C PRO A 72 -6.66 -13.07 -19.38
N SER A 73 -7.18 -14.15 -19.99
CA SER A 73 -6.39 -15.31 -20.44
C SER A 73 -5.36 -14.99 -21.52
N ASP A 74 -5.61 -13.94 -22.32
CA ASP A 74 -4.78 -13.57 -23.48
C ASP A 74 -3.93 -12.31 -23.20
N LEU A 75 -3.96 -11.79 -21.99
CA LEU A 75 -3.12 -10.67 -21.58
C LEU A 75 -1.66 -11.10 -21.49
N GLN A 76 -0.78 -10.26 -22.03
CA GLN A 76 0.67 -10.44 -21.95
C GLN A 76 1.34 -9.11 -21.63
N ILE A 77 2.29 -9.14 -20.72
CA ILE A 77 3.14 -7.99 -20.39
C ILE A 77 4.06 -7.71 -21.57
N THR A 78 4.03 -6.48 -22.06
CA THR A 78 4.85 -6.05 -23.22
C THR A 78 6.00 -5.13 -22.86
N ASP A 79 5.86 -4.34 -21.77
CA ASP A 79 6.91 -3.43 -21.31
C ASP A 79 6.75 -3.14 -19.81
N MET A 80 7.82 -2.67 -19.17
CA MET A 80 7.82 -2.04 -17.86
C MET A 80 8.57 -0.72 -17.98
N ARG A 81 7.93 0.37 -17.56
CA ARG A 81 8.43 1.74 -17.67
C ARG A 81 8.37 2.43 -16.32
N TYR A 82 9.02 3.58 -16.20
CA TYR A 82 9.03 4.32 -14.95
C TYR A 82 9.00 5.83 -15.15
N CYS A 83 8.65 6.54 -14.10
CA CYS A 83 9.00 7.94 -13.87
C CYS A 83 9.37 8.09 -12.38
N ILE A 84 10.11 9.14 -12.04
CA ILE A 84 10.53 9.38 -10.66
C ILE A 84 9.94 10.70 -10.19
N ILE A 85 9.06 10.64 -9.20
CA ILE A 85 8.49 11.82 -8.56
C ILE A 85 9.40 12.24 -7.40
N GLN A 86 9.66 13.55 -7.29
CA GLN A 86 10.31 14.12 -6.12
C GLN A 86 9.25 14.41 -5.04
N ASN A 87 8.98 13.42 -4.20
CA ASN A 87 8.07 13.54 -3.06
C ASN A 87 8.88 13.53 -1.75
N VAL A 88 8.73 12.54 -0.90
CA VAL A 88 9.64 12.30 0.23
C VAL A 88 10.93 11.68 -0.34
N GLY A 89 11.86 12.55 -0.82
CA GLY A 89 13.00 12.09 -1.61
C GLY A 89 12.60 11.67 -3.04
N ARG A 90 13.30 10.67 -3.60
CA ARG A 90 12.96 10.06 -4.88
C ARG A 90 11.91 8.97 -4.71
N THR A 91 10.86 8.97 -5.51
CA THR A 91 9.80 7.97 -5.46
C THR A 91 9.49 7.46 -6.87
N PRO A 92 10.01 6.30 -7.27
CA PRO A 92 9.79 5.79 -8.62
C PRO A 92 8.41 5.15 -8.75
N ILE A 93 7.61 5.64 -9.68
CA ILE A 93 6.37 5.00 -10.13
C ILE A 93 6.72 4.14 -11.33
N ILE A 94 6.28 2.88 -11.34
CA ILE A 94 6.40 1.97 -12.47
C ILE A 94 5.05 1.78 -13.15
N ARG A 95 5.11 1.54 -14.46
CA ARG A 95 3.97 1.17 -15.29
C ARG A 95 4.28 -0.11 -16.05
N ILE A 96 3.41 -1.11 -15.93
CA ILE A 96 3.47 -2.35 -16.69
C ILE A 96 2.45 -2.29 -17.80
N ASP A 97 2.92 -2.28 -19.05
CA ASP A 97 2.09 -2.23 -20.26
C ASP A 97 1.74 -3.64 -20.74
N THR A 98 0.60 -3.76 -21.44
CA THR A 98 0.11 -5.04 -21.99
C THR A 98 -0.21 -4.96 -23.47
N ASN A 99 -0.33 -6.13 -24.11
CA ASN A 99 -0.74 -6.29 -25.52
C ASN A 99 -2.18 -5.86 -25.80
N GLN A 100 -3.00 -5.59 -24.79
CA GLN A 100 -4.40 -5.15 -24.94
C GLN A 100 -4.61 -3.66 -24.61
N GLY A 101 -3.52 -2.92 -24.36
CA GLY A 101 -3.55 -1.48 -24.12
C GLY A 101 -3.98 -1.04 -22.73
N ILE A 102 -4.32 -1.98 -21.83
CA ILE A 102 -4.45 -1.69 -20.41
C ILE A 102 -3.08 -1.76 -19.75
N TYR A 103 -2.87 -0.94 -18.72
CA TYR A 103 -1.63 -0.91 -17.96
C TYR A 103 -1.91 -0.88 -16.46
N GLY A 104 -0.95 -1.34 -15.67
CA GLY A 104 -0.97 -1.27 -14.23
C GLY A 104 0.09 -0.33 -13.68
N LEU A 105 -0.25 0.32 -12.57
CA LEU A 105 0.62 1.22 -11.84
C LEU A 105 1.09 0.56 -10.54
N GLY A 106 2.36 0.73 -10.25
CA GLY A 106 2.96 0.36 -8.98
C GLY A 106 4.00 1.39 -8.58
N GLU A 107 4.51 1.28 -7.37
CA GLU A 107 5.46 2.24 -6.82
C GLU A 107 6.57 1.52 -6.08
N VAL A 108 7.80 1.88 -6.41
CA VAL A 108 8.98 1.45 -5.66
C VAL A 108 9.08 2.29 -4.39
N ARG A 109 9.41 1.66 -3.25
CA ARG A 109 9.53 2.36 -1.96
C ARG A 109 10.23 3.70 -2.10
N ASP A 110 9.76 4.71 -1.38
CA ASP A 110 10.39 6.03 -1.26
C ASP A 110 11.90 5.92 -0.94
N GLY A 111 12.70 6.79 -1.54
CA GLY A 111 14.16 6.74 -1.43
C GLY A 111 14.85 5.60 -2.18
N ALA A 112 14.11 4.63 -2.70
CA ALA A 112 14.67 3.50 -3.44
C ALA A 112 15.01 3.86 -4.90
N ASP A 113 15.79 2.99 -5.53
CA ASP A 113 16.20 3.11 -6.91
C ASP A 113 15.23 2.33 -7.82
N GLU A 114 14.82 2.91 -8.96
CA GLU A 114 13.94 2.28 -9.95
C GLU A 114 14.51 0.98 -10.52
N ARG A 115 15.84 0.83 -10.47
CA ARG A 115 16.52 -0.38 -10.95
C ARG A 115 16.13 -1.62 -10.14
N TYR A 116 15.69 -1.48 -8.88
CA TYR A 116 15.16 -2.62 -8.12
C TYR A 116 13.92 -3.24 -8.78
N ALA A 117 13.10 -2.46 -9.50
CA ALA A 117 12.00 -2.99 -10.29
C ALA A 117 12.46 -3.39 -11.70
N LEU A 118 13.24 -2.56 -12.38
CA LEU A 118 13.65 -2.80 -13.76
C LEU A 118 14.45 -4.09 -13.95
N MET A 119 15.27 -4.50 -12.98
CA MET A 119 16.00 -5.77 -12.99
C MET A 119 15.08 -7.01 -13.01
N LEU A 120 13.81 -6.84 -12.68
CA LEU A 120 12.81 -7.91 -12.69
C LEU A 120 12.09 -8.02 -14.04
N LYS A 121 12.20 -7.00 -14.91
CA LYS A 121 11.46 -6.88 -16.16
C LYS A 121 11.61 -8.12 -17.05
N SER A 122 12.83 -8.59 -17.30
CA SER A 122 13.12 -9.73 -18.18
C SER A 122 12.47 -11.05 -17.70
N ARG A 123 12.02 -11.11 -16.44
CA ARG A 123 11.40 -12.31 -15.85
C ARG A 123 9.88 -12.33 -16.02
N ILE A 124 9.28 -11.16 -16.26
CA ILE A 124 7.83 -11.01 -16.39
C ILE A 124 7.36 -10.69 -17.81
N LEU A 125 8.23 -10.26 -18.71
CA LEU A 125 7.88 -10.00 -20.11
C LEU A 125 7.26 -11.24 -20.77
N GLY A 126 6.19 -11.03 -21.55
CA GLY A 126 5.43 -12.08 -22.24
C GLY A 126 4.55 -12.93 -21.31
N GLN A 127 4.64 -12.74 -20.00
CA GLN A 127 3.79 -13.47 -19.05
C GLN A 127 2.42 -12.81 -18.93
N ASN A 128 1.44 -13.61 -18.48
CA ASN A 128 0.11 -13.08 -18.19
C ASN A 128 0.11 -12.40 -16.81
N PRO A 129 -0.18 -11.09 -16.72
CA PRO A 129 -0.17 -10.35 -15.46
C PRO A 129 -1.21 -10.83 -14.44
N CYS A 130 -2.27 -11.53 -14.87
CA CYS A 130 -3.28 -12.06 -13.96
C CYS A 130 -2.81 -13.29 -13.16
N ASN A 131 -1.64 -13.86 -13.50
CA ASN A 131 -0.99 -14.91 -12.72
C ASN A 131 -0.11 -14.29 -11.60
N VAL A 132 -0.66 -13.33 -10.83
CA VAL A 132 0.10 -12.49 -9.88
C VAL A 132 0.94 -13.34 -8.94
N GLU A 133 0.36 -14.34 -8.31
CA GLU A 133 1.06 -15.15 -7.31
C GLU A 133 2.23 -15.95 -7.92
N MET A 134 2.06 -16.48 -9.11
CA MET A 134 3.12 -17.16 -9.84
C MET A 134 4.26 -16.19 -10.18
N LEU A 135 3.92 -15.01 -10.69
CA LEU A 135 4.90 -13.97 -11.02
C LEU A 135 5.62 -13.48 -9.75
N PHE A 136 4.88 -13.23 -8.68
CA PHE A 136 5.46 -12.86 -7.39
C PHE A 136 6.46 -13.90 -6.89
N LYS A 137 6.12 -15.19 -6.93
CA LYS A 137 7.06 -16.27 -6.54
C LYS A 137 8.29 -16.33 -7.43
N THR A 138 8.18 -15.92 -8.70
CA THR A 138 9.32 -15.85 -9.62
C THR A 138 10.31 -14.72 -9.28
N ILE A 139 9.80 -13.61 -8.70
CA ILE A 139 10.61 -12.41 -8.48
C ILE A 139 10.97 -12.13 -7.02
N LYS A 140 10.22 -12.65 -6.05
CA LYS A 140 10.33 -12.27 -4.63
C LYS A 140 11.73 -12.44 -4.02
N GLN A 141 12.52 -13.40 -4.49
CA GLN A 141 13.87 -13.64 -3.98
C GLN A 141 14.88 -12.55 -4.35
N PHE A 142 14.52 -11.64 -5.27
CA PHE A 142 15.37 -10.52 -5.69
C PHE A 142 15.11 -9.25 -4.89
N GLY A 143 14.14 -9.27 -3.98
CA GLY A 143 13.91 -8.24 -2.98
C GLY A 143 14.61 -8.55 -1.67
N GLY A 144 14.50 -7.63 -0.73
CA GLY A 144 15.09 -7.74 0.61
C GLY A 144 14.49 -6.69 1.55
N PRO A 145 15.00 -6.58 2.78
CA PRO A 145 14.56 -5.57 3.73
C PRO A 145 14.75 -4.14 3.22
N ALA A 146 14.07 -3.21 3.83
CA ALA A 146 14.12 -1.78 3.54
C ALA A 146 13.82 -1.47 2.06
N ARG A 147 14.49 -0.50 1.48
CA ARG A 147 14.26 -0.03 0.10
C ARG A 147 14.44 -1.10 -0.98
N GLN A 148 15.20 -2.14 -0.69
CA GLN A 148 15.41 -3.25 -1.64
C GLN A 148 14.10 -4.03 -1.93
N GLY A 149 13.21 -4.14 -0.96
CA GLY A 149 11.90 -4.79 -1.14
C GLY A 149 11.01 -4.06 -2.13
N GLY A 150 11.18 -2.75 -2.27
CA GLY A 150 10.34 -1.88 -3.05
C GLY A 150 10.22 -2.23 -4.54
N GLY A 151 11.26 -2.79 -5.13
CA GLY A 151 11.21 -3.22 -6.53
C GLY A 151 10.21 -4.36 -6.76
N VAL A 152 10.25 -5.37 -5.92
CA VAL A 152 9.32 -6.52 -5.98
C VAL A 152 7.89 -6.06 -5.62
N SER A 153 7.75 -5.26 -4.55
CA SER A 153 6.46 -4.74 -4.10
C SER A 153 5.80 -3.87 -5.18
N GLY A 154 6.57 -2.99 -5.82
CA GLY A 154 6.06 -2.13 -6.89
C GLY A 154 5.58 -2.92 -8.12
N VAL A 155 6.31 -3.97 -8.50
CA VAL A 155 5.86 -4.88 -9.58
C VAL A 155 4.56 -5.58 -9.18
N GLU A 156 4.46 -6.08 -7.96
CA GLU A 156 3.27 -6.78 -7.46
C GLU A 156 2.06 -5.85 -7.40
N MET A 157 2.21 -4.60 -6.94
CA MET A 157 1.15 -3.58 -7.00
C MET A 157 0.63 -3.38 -8.42
N ALA A 158 1.53 -3.20 -9.40
CA ALA A 158 1.16 -3.00 -10.79
C ALA A 158 0.41 -4.22 -11.38
N LEU A 159 0.78 -5.43 -10.97
CA LEU A 159 0.08 -6.65 -11.38
C LEU A 159 -1.35 -6.70 -10.81
N TRP A 160 -1.56 -6.32 -9.54
CA TRP A 160 -2.90 -6.24 -8.97
C TRP A 160 -3.77 -5.15 -9.59
N ASP A 161 -3.18 -3.99 -9.89
CA ASP A 161 -3.89 -2.93 -10.63
C ASP A 161 -4.35 -3.44 -12.00
N LEU A 162 -3.47 -4.14 -12.73
CA LEU A 162 -3.81 -4.81 -14.00
C LEU A 162 -4.91 -5.84 -13.83
N CYS A 163 -4.82 -6.72 -12.82
CA CYS A 163 -5.86 -7.70 -12.53
C CYS A 163 -7.21 -7.04 -12.27
N GLY A 164 -7.24 -6.05 -11.39
CA GLY A 164 -8.47 -5.32 -11.11
C GLY A 164 -9.07 -4.68 -12.35
N LYS A 165 -8.26 -4.06 -13.21
CA LYS A 165 -8.70 -3.50 -14.49
C LYS A 165 -9.16 -4.58 -15.47
N ALA A 166 -8.43 -5.70 -15.57
CA ALA A 166 -8.77 -6.80 -16.46
C ALA A 166 -10.10 -7.46 -16.09
N TYR A 167 -10.36 -7.65 -14.81
CA TYR A 167 -11.61 -8.22 -14.30
C TYR A 167 -12.69 -7.17 -14.02
N ASN A 168 -12.37 -5.88 -14.16
CA ASN A 168 -13.25 -4.73 -13.89
C ASN A 168 -13.78 -4.71 -12.44
N VAL A 169 -12.89 -4.94 -11.49
CA VAL A 169 -13.17 -4.93 -10.05
C VAL A 169 -12.06 -4.18 -9.29
N PRO A 170 -12.36 -3.57 -8.12
CA PRO A 170 -11.33 -2.98 -7.26
C PRO A 170 -10.41 -4.05 -6.68
N CYS A 171 -9.13 -3.68 -6.39
CA CYS A 171 -8.14 -4.63 -5.87
C CYS A 171 -8.58 -5.32 -4.57
N TRP A 172 -9.23 -4.60 -3.63
CA TRP A 172 -9.70 -5.18 -2.37
C TRP A 172 -10.67 -6.35 -2.58
N GLN A 173 -11.42 -6.36 -3.68
CA GLN A 173 -12.36 -7.44 -3.99
C GLN A 173 -11.63 -8.74 -4.35
N LEU A 174 -10.48 -8.64 -5.01
CA LEU A 174 -9.61 -9.77 -5.34
C LEU A 174 -8.84 -10.29 -4.12
N LEU A 175 -8.70 -9.46 -3.08
CA LEU A 175 -8.06 -9.82 -1.80
C LEU A 175 -9.03 -10.48 -0.81
N GLY A 176 -10.24 -10.83 -1.22
CA GLY A 176 -11.22 -11.53 -0.38
C GLY A 176 -12.38 -10.67 0.09
N GLY A 177 -12.44 -9.40 -0.29
CA GLY A 177 -13.49 -8.47 0.12
C GLY A 177 -13.01 -7.43 1.13
N ARG A 178 -13.90 -6.52 1.53
CA ARG A 178 -13.55 -5.43 2.44
C ARG A 178 -14.29 -5.52 3.76
N TYR A 179 -13.63 -5.13 4.82
CA TYR A 179 -14.19 -4.96 6.16
C TYR A 179 -14.69 -3.52 6.41
N ARG A 180 -14.21 -2.53 5.61
CA ARG A 180 -14.50 -1.10 5.82
C ARG A 180 -14.56 -0.32 4.52
N ASP A 181 -15.34 0.77 4.51
CA ASP A 181 -15.50 1.69 3.38
C ASP A 181 -14.61 2.94 3.50
N LYS A 182 -14.01 3.14 4.67
CA LYS A 182 -13.06 4.21 4.97
C LYS A 182 -11.90 3.64 5.79
N VAL A 183 -10.69 4.07 5.47
CA VAL A 183 -9.45 3.70 6.16
C VAL A 183 -9.04 4.87 7.05
N ARG A 184 -8.96 4.64 8.37
CA ARG A 184 -8.45 5.64 9.31
C ARG A 184 -7.00 5.94 9.00
N MET A 185 -6.64 7.23 9.00
CA MET A 185 -5.25 7.67 8.82
C MET A 185 -4.69 8.22 10.13
N TYR A 186 -3.37 8.18 10.25
CA TYR A 186 -2.62 8.97 11.21
C TYR A 186 -1.53 9.76 10.47
N ALA A 187 -1.05 10.82 11.09
CA ALA A 187 -0.04 11.69 10.48
C ALA A 187 0.96 12.17 11.51
N ASP A 188 2.15 12.53 11.00
CA ASP A 188 3.16 13.17 11.82
C ASP A 188 2.68 14.50 12.41
N THR A 189 3.20 14.82 13.59
CA THR A 189 3.12 16.17 14.11
C THR A 189 3.88 17.11 13.17
N PRO A 190 3.35 18.30 12.90
CA PRO A 190 3.99 19.23 11.97
C PRO A 190 5.26 19.82 12.56
N GLU A 191 6.25 20.06 11.72
CA GLU A 191 7.41 20.88 12.10
C GLU A 191 7.02 22.35 12.26
N ALA A 192 7.57 23.02 13.27
CA ALA A 192 7.37 24.43 13.48
C ALA A 192 8.57 25.07 14.22
N PRO A 193 8.99 26.27 13.83
CA PRO A 193 10.11 26.96 14.46
C PRO A 193 9.78 27.50 15.87
N THR A 194 8.50 27.64 16.21
CA THR A 194 8.05 28.13 17.53
C THR A 194 6.89 27.30 18.07
N LEU A 195 6.75 27.28 19.41
CA LEU A 195 5.65 26.57 20.07
C LEU A 195 4.27 27.11 19.64
N ASP A 196 4.13 28.41 19.41
CA ASP A 196 2.84 28.99 19.01
C ASP A 196 2.47 28.60 17.58
N GLU A 197 3.43 28.55 16.66
CA GLU A 197 3.19 28.01 15.32
C GLU A 197 2.88 26.51 15.36
N PHE A 198 3.57 25.75 16.19
CA PHE A 198 3.28 24.34 16.42
C PHE A 198 1.84 24.14 16.87
N LYS A 199 1.37 24.90 17.86
CA LYS A 199 -0.04 24.87 18.33
C LYS A 199 -1.04 25.16 17.21
N LEU A 200 -0.76 26.17 16.38
CA LEU A 200 -1.61 26.51 15.24
C LEU A 200 -1.70 25.39 14.21
N LYS A 201 -0.54 24.79 13.89
CA LYS A 201 -0.48 23.67 12.94
C LYS A 201 -1.14 22.41 13.49
N ILE A 202 -0.96 22.08 14.77
CA ILE A 202 -1.69 20.97 15.42
C ILE A 202 -3.21 21.22 15.37
N LYS A 203 -3.65 22.42 15.69
CA LYS A 203 -5.05 22.79 15.58
C LYS A 203 -5.58 22.61 14.16
N HIS A 204 -4.81 23.02 13.15
CA HIS A 204 -5.14 22.79 11.74
C HIS A 204 -5.27 21.28 11.40
N ARG A 205 -4.29 20.44 11.87
CA ARG A 205 -4.35 18.98 11.70
C ARG A 205 -5.65 18.39 12.25
N LEU A 206 -6.03 18.78 13.45
CA LEU A 206 -7.18 18.19 14.15
C LEU A 206 -8.52 18.75 13.64
N GLU A 207 -8.66 20.08 13.51
CA GLU A 207 -9.95 20.71 13.22
C GLU A 207 -10.25 20.83 11.73
N VAL A 208 -9.23 21.11 10.88
CA VAL A 208 -9.41 21.33 9.44
C VAL A 208 -9.19 20.05 8.66
N GLN A 209 -8.02 19.39 8.84
CA GLN A 209 -7.72 18.13 8.18
C GLN A 209 -8.46 16.95 8.82
N GLY A 210 -8.96 17.10 10.06
CA GLY A 210 -9.77 16.12 10.77
C GLY A 210 -9.00 14.88 11.20
N MET A 211 -7.68 15.00 11.41
CA MET A 211 -6.87 13.88 11.87
C MET A 211 -7.30 13.46 13.28
N THR A 212 -7.44 12.16 13.47
CA THR A 212 -7.88 11.55 14.73
C THR A 212 -6.78 10.75 15.43
N TRP A 213 -5.57 10.80 14.91
CA TRP A 213 -4.38 10.15 15.44
C TRP A 213 -3.15 10.88 14.92
N LEU A 214 -2.16 11.12 15.79
CA LEU A 214 -0.89 11.76 15.44
C LEU A 214 0.29 10.88 15.85
N LYS A 215 1.40 11.01 15.13
CA LYS A 215 2.71 10.42 15.46
C LYS A 215 3.74 11.53 15.55
N MET A 216 4.73 11.39 16.40
CA MET A 216 5.86 12.29 16.48
C MET A 216 7.15 11.48 16.37
N ASP A 217 8.11 12.03 15.67
CA ASP A 217 9.46 11.49 15.65
C ASP A 217 10.21 12.00 16.87
N ILE A 218 10.85 11.10 17.57
CA ILE A 218 11.68 11.45 18.72
C ILE A 218 12.83 10.46 18.87
N SER A 219 13.95 10.84 18.32
CA SER A 219 15.17 10.05 18.30
C SER A 219 16.31 10.70 19.09
N ILE A 220 17.44 10.08 19.08
CA ILE A 220 18.69 10.67 19.61
C ILE A 220 19.00 12.02 18.91
N GLY A 221 18.52 12.22 17.68
CA GLY A 221 18.71 13.45 16.91
C GLY A 221 18.21 14.70 17.60
N GLU A 222 17.07 14.63 18.30
CA GLU A 222 16.44 15.77 18.98
C GLU A 222 17.24 16.22 20.24
N VAL A 223 18.07 15.34 20.80
CA VAL A 223 18.82 15.62 22.01
C VAL A 223 20.34 15.76 21.80
N LYS A 224 20.81 15.57 20.55
CA LYS A 224 22.25 15.57 20.21
C LYS A 224 22.97 16.86 20.58
N ASP A 225 22.30 18.01 20.50
CA ASP A 225 22.84 19.33 20.75
C ASP A 225 22.68 19.77 22.21
N ILE A 226 22.07 18.95 23.05
CA ILE A 226 21.94 19.18 24.49
C ILE A 226 23.24 18.75 25.17
N PRO A 227 24.01 19.68 25.76
CA PRO A 227 25.30 19.32 26.37
C PRO A 227 25.16 18.25 27.45
N GLY A 228 25.87 17.15 27.27
CA GLY A 228 25.87 16.02 28.21
C GLY A 228 24.63 15.12 28.18
N ALA A 229 23.76 15.19 27.15
CA ALA A 229 22.65 14.29 26.95
C ALA A 229 23.07 12.94 26.33
N LEU A 230 24.14 12.95 25.54
CA LEU A 230 24.67 11.75 24.88
C LEU A 230 26.12 11.50 25.31
N ASN A 231 26.49 10.25 25.48
CA ASN A 231 27.86 9.80 25.51
C ASN A 231 28.41 9.80 24.07
N ASN A 232 29.69 10.14 23.90
CA ASN A 232 30.37 10.22 22.60
C ASN A 232 29.71 11.18 21.58
N SER A 233 29.04 12.23 22.05
CA SER A 233 28.28 13.19 21.24
C SER A 233 29.09 13.91 20.16
N LYS A 234 30.41 14.07 20.36
CA LYS A 234 31.30 14.70 19.37
C LYS A 234 31.40 13.91 18.07
N PHE A 235 31.38 12.60 18.17
CA PHE A 235 31.37 11.73 17.01
C PHE A 235 30.01 11.80 16.29
N TRP A 236 28.95 11.67 17.03
CA TRP A 236 27.58 11.72 16.50
C TRP A 236 27.27 13.03 15.79
N GLY A 237 27.63 14.18 16.41
CA GLY A 237 27.35 15.50 15.87
C GLY A 237 27.94 15.77 14.48
N LYS A 238 29.02 15.08 14.09
CA LYS A 238 29.57 15.18 12.73
C LYS A 238 28.71 14.49 11.69
N ASN A 239 28.10 13.39 12.06
CA ASN A 239 27.43 12.48 11.13
C ASN A 239 25.92 12.72 11.04
N LEU A 240 25.32 13.35 12.06
CA LEU A 240 23.90 13.73 12.06
C LEU A 240 23.60 15.10 11.47
N ALA A 241 24.60 15.86 11.02
CA ALA A 241 24.40 17.21 10.51
C ALA A 241 23.49 17.28 9.27
N GLN A 242 23.21 16.16 8.63
CA GLN A 242 22.40 16.08 7.43
C GLN A 242 21.32 15.01 7.61
N TRP A 243 20.10 15.43 7.92
CA TRP A 243 18.94 14.54 7.99
C TRP A 243 18.81 13.65 6.75
N ASN A 244 18.99 14.19 5.56
CA ASN A 244 18.83 13.47 4.29
C ASN A 244 19.88 12.40 3.97
N GLY A 245 20.66 11.97 4.93
CA GLY A 245 21.65 10.92 4.71
C GLY A 245 22.66 10.78 5.84
N GLY A 246 22.86 11.83 6.66
CA GLY A 246 23.94 11.83 7.63
C GLY A 246 23.81 10.76 8.69
N TYR A 247 22.65 10.54 9.26
CA TYR A 247 22.44 9.46 10.22
C TYR A 247 22.19 8.08 9.57
N MET A 248 21.94 8.06 8.27
CA MET A 248 21.85 6.84 7.47
C MET A 248 23.21 6.41 6.90
N ASP A 249 24.25 7.18 7.08
CA ASP A 249 25.61 6.85 6.65
C ASP A 249 26.32 6.01 7.73
N TYR A 250 25.99 4.73 7.76
CA TYR A 250 26.56 3.77 8.70
C TYR A 250 28.05 3.48 8.48
N ALA A 251 28.62 3.89 7.35
CA ALA A 251 30.07 3.74 7.11
C ALA A 251 30.88 4.67 8.03
N ASN A 252 30.28 5.77 8.48
CA ASN A 252 30.93 6.80 9.29
C ASN A 252 30.28 7.00 10.65
N THR A 253 29.25 6.22 11.00
CA THR A 253 28.50 6.37 12.25
C THR A 253 28.59 5.08 13.06
N GLU A 254 29.10 5.16 14.29
CA GLU A 254 29.06 4.03 15.20
C GLU A 254 27.60 3.70 15.55
N HIS A 255 27.26 2.41 15.59
CA HIS A 255 25.97 1.97 16.01
C HIS A 255 25.66 2.42 17.45
N PRO A 256 24.45 2.93 17.77
CA PRO A 256 24.08 3.41 19.10
C PRO A 256 24.35 2.41 20.24
N PHE A 257 24.28 1.11 19.98
CA PHE A 257 24.56 0.07 20.96
C PHE A 257 26.04 0.04 21.41
N THR A 258 26.96 0.45 20.57
CA THR A 258 28.38 0.26 20.77
C THR A 258 29.15 1.55 21.01
N GLY A 259 28.72 2.65 20.41
CA GLY A 259 29.47 3.89 20.42
C GLY A 259 28.76 5.07 21.03
N ILE A 260 27.48 5.24 20.71
CA ILE A 260 26.68 6.40 21.12
C ILE A 260 25.56 5.91 22.02
N GLN A 261 25.47 6.47 23.20
CA GLN A 261 24.46 6.12 24.19
C GLN A 261 23.77 7.37 24.71
N ILE A 262 22.45 7.31 24.80
CA ILE A 262 21.68 8.29 25.55
C ILE A 262 21.84 8.02 27.06
N ASN A 263 21.95 9.06 27.85
CA ASN A 263 21.98 8.95 29.30
C ASN A 263 20.71 9.51 29.94
N ASP A 264 20.65 9.53 31.29
CA ASP A 264 19.44 9.99 32.00
C ASP A 264 19.03 11.41 31.64
N LYS A 265 20.00 12.32 31.42
CA LYS A 265 19.73 13.70 31.01
C LYS A 265 19.10 13.74 29.60
N GLY A 266 19.56 12.89 28.69
CA GLY A 266 18.99 12.78 27.36
C GLY A 266 17.57 12.17 27.39
N LEU A 267 17.36 11.12 28.19
CA LEU A 267 16.03 10.52 28.38
C LEU A 267 15.04 11.53 29.02
N ASP A 268 15.49 12.36 29.97
CA ASP A 268 14.67 13.43 30.54
C ASP A 268 14.30 14.47 29.49
N ALA A 269 15.25 14.85 28.66
CA ALA A 269 15.01 15.83 27.60
C ALA A 269 13.98 15.32 26.57
N MET A 270 14.10 14.06 26.13
CA MET A 270 13.11 13.43 25.23
C MET A 270 11.73 13.36 25.88
N ALA A 271 11.63 12.93 27.14
CA ALA A 271 10.36 12.88 27.87
C ALA A 271 9.72 14.27 28.02
N ASN A 272 10.52 15.32 28.20
CA ASN A 272 10.01 16.69 28.24
C ASN A 272 9.43 17.14 26.89
N ILE A 273 10.08 16.81 25.78
CA ILE A 273 9.54 17.07 24.42
C ILE A 273 8.17 16.40 24.26
N ILE A 274 8.06 15.11 24.62
CA ILE A 274 6.79 14.38 24.56
C ILE A 274 5.73 15.06 25.47
N SER A 275 6.11 15.50 26.68
CA SER A 275 5.23 16.22 27.59
C SER A 275 4.68 17.49 26.97
N GLU A 276 5.53 18.28 26.32
CA GLU A 276 5.14 19.52 25.64
C GLU A 276 4.17 19.24 24.48
N VAL A 277 4.49 18.28 23.62
CA VAL A 277 3.61 17.88 22.51
C VAL A 277 2.27 17.37 23.07
N ARG A 278 2.28 16.51 24.09
CA ARG A 278 1.07 15.99 24.73
C ARG A 278 0.21 17.10 25.32
N SER A 279 0.83 18.13 25.91
CA SER A 279 0.11 19.29 26.46
C SER A 279 -0.68 20.05 25.40
N VAL A 280 -0.23 20.04 24.14
CA VAL A 280 -0.87 20.69 23.01
C VAL A 280 -1.94 19.79 22.38
N VAL A 281 -1.60 18.52 22.16
CA VAL A 281 -2.50 17.53 21.50
C VAL A 281 -3.65 17.12 22.42
N GLY A 282 -3.44 17.14 23.74
CA GLY A 282 -4.41 16.64 24.72
C GLY A 282 -4.39 15.10 24.80
N TYR A 283 -5.31 14.51 25.59
CA TYR A 283 -5.35 13.06 25.83
C TYR A 283 -6.50 12.34 25.10
N GLU A 284 -7.33 13.08 24.38
CA GLU A 284 -8.42 12.50 23.58
C GLU A 284 -7.93 12.00 22.21
N ILE A 285 -6.80 12.51 21.75
CA ILE A 285 -6.18 12.13 20.50
C ILE A 285 -5.03 11.16 20.80
N PRO A 286 -5.05 9.93 20.26
CA PRO A 286 -3.91 9.03 20.31
C PRO A 286 -2.66 9.74 19.73
N LEU A 287 -1.55 9.68 20.47
CA LEU A 287 -0.25 10.19 20.06
C LEU A 287 0.75 9.05 20.16
N SER A 288 1.42 8.77 19.08
CA SER A 288 2.46 7.75 18.96
C SER A 288 3.83 8.38 18.80
N SER A 289 4.89 7.59 18.98
CA SER A 289 6.25 8.09 18.72
C SER A 289 7.11 7.05 18.01
N ASP A 290 8.02 7.55 17.17
CA ASP A 290 9.00 6.78 16.42
C ASP A 290 10.42 7.11 16.88
N HIS A 291 11.29 6.08 16.98
CA HIS A 291 12.64 6.19 17.55
C HIS A 291 13.76 5.69 16.62
N TYR A 292 13.43 5.23 15.42
CA TYR A 292 14.35 4.82 14.35
C TYR A 292 15.40 3.75 14.74
N GLY A 293 15.10 2.90 15.73
CA GLY A 293 16.01 1.85 16.18
C GLY A 293 17.26 2.35 16.90
N HIS A 294 17.24 3.54 17.50
CA HIS A 294 18.43 4.20 18.05
C HIS A 294 18.72 3.89 19.52
N PHE A 295 17.85 3.16 20.23
CA PHE A 295 18.11 2.77 21.60
C PHE A 295 18.85 1.44 21.72
N ASP A 296 19.65 1.31 22.75
CA ASP A 296 19.99 -0.01 23.31
C ASP A 296 18.84 -0.51 24.19
N LEU A 297 18.80 -1.82 24.42
CA LEU A 297 17.72 -2.47 25.18
C LEU A 297 17.42 -1.81 26.53
N ASN A 298 18.47 -1.51 27.32
CA ASN A 298 18.29 -0.96 28.66
C ASN A 298 17.72 0.47 28.61
N ASN A 299 18.22 1.30 27.70
CA ASN A 299 17.71 2.65 27.53
C ASN A 299 16.32 2.67 26.89
N ALA A 300 15.99 1.73 26.00
CA ALA A 300 14.63 1.53 25.50
C ALA A 300 13.63 1.28 26.64
N ILE A 301 13.93 0.34 27.53
CA ILE A 301 13.07 0.03 28.70
C ILE A 301 12.98 1.25 29.63
N ARG A 302 14.11 1.93 29.92
CA ARG A 302 14.11 3.10 30.80
C ARG A 302 13.30 4.25 30.21
N PHE A 303 13.44 4.48 28.93
CA PHE A 303 12.66 5.48 28.20
C PHE A 303 11.16 5.12 28.20
N GLY A 304 10.81 3.91 27.82
CA GLY A 304 9.42 3.45 27.80
C GLY A 304 8.72 3.71 29.14
N ARG A 305 9.34 3.27 30.27
CA ARG A 305 8.82 3.53 31.62
C ARG A 305 8.72 5.02 31.96
N LYS A 306 9.66 5.83 31.49
CA LYS A 306 9.67 7.27 31.75
C LYS A 306 8.50 7.98 31.05
N VAL A 307 8.07 7.51 29.88
CA VAL A 307 7.02 8.15 29.07
C VAL A 307 5.63 7.57 29.31
N GLU A 308 5.47 6.50 30.08
CA GLU A 308 4.15 5.94 30.44
C GLU A 308 3.13 6.97 30.95
N PRO A 309 3.49 7.98 31.78
CA PRO A 309 2.53 9.01 32.20
C PRO A 309 1.90 9.79 31.07
N TYR A 310 2.52 9.85 29.90
CA TYR A 310 2.01 10.55 28.72
C TYR A 310 1.07 9.70 27.88
N ARG A 311 0.87 8.42 28.19
CA ARG A 311 -0.08 7.50 27.56
C ARG A 311 0.03 7.51 26.04
N LEU A 312 1.22 7.24 25.54
CA LEU A 312 1.44 7.10 24.10
C LEU A 312 0.68 5.88 23.56
N ALA A 313 0.20 5.97 22.33
CA ALA A 313 -0.55 4.88 21.70
C ALA A 313 0.38 3.73 21.29
N TRP A 314 1.61 4.05 20.89
CA TRP A 314 2.71 3.09 20.71
C TRP A 314 4.08 3.78 20.74
N LEU A 315 5.11 2.96 20.94
CA LEU A 315 6.51 3.30 20.72
C LEU A 315 7.03 2.48 19.54
N GLU A 316 7.42 3.17 18.47
CA GLU A 316 7.83 2.59 17.21
C GLU A 316 9.36 2.48 17.14
N ASP A 317 9.86 1.37 16.59
CA ASP A 317 11.27 1.13 16.29
C ASP A 317 12.24 1.52 17.44
N MET A 318 11.92 1.05 18.64
CA MET A 318 12.75 1.30 19.83
C MET A 318 14.17 0.77 19.69
N VAL A 319 14.30 -0.41 19.10
CA VAL A 319 15.55 -1.10 18.75
C VAL A 319 15.44 -1.60 17.30
N PRO A 320 16.54 -1.97 16.63
CA PRO A 320 16.48 -2.52 15.29
C PRO A 320 15.58 -3.77 15.21
N TRP A 321 14.71 -3.84 14.21
CA TRP A 321 13.73 -4.91 14.03
C TRP A 321 14.33 -6.33 13.95
N GLN A 322 15.62 -6.45 13.66
CA GLN A 322 16.35 -7.71 13.59
C GLN A 322 16.49 -8.42 14.95
N PHE A 323 16.07 -7.79 16.04
CA PHE A 323 16.20 -8.32 17.41
C PHE A 323 14.84 -8.56 18.06
N PRO A 324 14.05 -9.56 17.61
CA PRO A 324 12.69 -9.82 18.13
C PRO A 324 12.69 -10.12 19.62
N GLU A 325 13.73 -10.77 20.16
CA GLU A 325 13.84 -11.06 21.58
C GLU A 325 14.03 -9.78 22.41
N GLN A 326 14.70 -8.76 21.88
CA GLN A 326 14.81 -7.45 22.55
C GLN A 326 13.47 -6.72 22.55
N PHE A 327 12.71 -6.75 21.44
CA PHE A 327 11.35 -6.23 21.40
C PHE A 327 10.48 -6.92 22.46
N LYS A 328 10.55 -8.25 22.57
CA LYS A 328 9.83 -9.01 23.60
C LYS A 328 10.19 -8.54 25.03
N MET A 329 11.47 -8.34 25.30
CA MET A 329 11.92 -7.85 26.62
C MET A 329 11.43 -6.42 26.89
N ILE A 330 11.33 -5.58 25.87
CA ILE A 330 10.79 -4.21 26.01
C ILE A 330 9.28 -4.30 26.28
N SER A 331 8.52 -5.00 25.44
CA SER A 331 7.08 -5.18 25.60
C SER A 331 6.69 -5.73 26.95
N ASP A 332 7.44 -6.72 27.47
CA ASP A 332 7.20 -7.29 28.80
C ASP A 332 7.53 -6.32 29.97
N ALA A 333 8.34 -5.28 29.70
CA ALA A 333 8.85 -4.37 30.74
C ALA A 333 8.11 -3.03 30.85
N ILE A 334 7.25 -2.69 29.87
CA ILE A 334 6.53 -1.40 29.80
C ILE A 334 5.05 -1.63 29.52
N GLU A 335 4.19 -0.64 29.87
CA GLU A 335 2.74 -0.69 29.60
C GLU A 335 2.37 -0.13 28.22
N THR A 336 3.21 0.75 27.67
CA THR A 336 2.95 1.35 26.33
C THR A 336 3.16 0.32 25.24
N PRO A 337 2.21 0.12 24.32
CA PRO A 337 2.37 -0.80 23.20
C PRO A 337 3.62 -0.51 22.38
N VAL A 338 4.29 -1.54 21.89
CA VAL A 338 5.45 -1.44 20.99
C VAL A 338 5.12 -1.96 19.61
N LEU A 339 5.76 -1.34 18.61
CA LEU A 339 5.54 -1.70 17.22
C LEU A 339 6.83 -1.57 16.41
N THR A 340 6.92 -2.36 15.31
CA THR A 340 7.98 -2.26 14.29
C THR A 340 7.51 -2.91 13.00
N GLY A 341 8.19 -2.64 11.89
CA GLY A 341 7.95 -3.41 10.68
C GLY A 341 8.10 -2.71 9.34
N GLU A 342 8.31 -1.41 9.26
CA GLU A 342 8.34 -0.67 7.99
C GLU A 342 9.40 -1.18 7.01
N ASP A 343 10.52 -1.66 7.53
CA ASP A 343 11.66 -2.16 6.75
C ASP A 343 11.68 -3.69 6.62
N ILE A 344 10.65 -4.40 7.11
CA ILE A 344 10.60 -5.86 7.07
C ILE A 344 10.03 -6.35 5.74
N TYR A 345 10.75 -7.31 5.13
CA TYR A 345 10.37 -7.92 3.87
C TYR A 345 9.77 -9.31 4.07
N LEU A 346 8.59 -9.55 3.46
CA LEU A 346 7.80 -10.78 3.47
C LEU A 346 7.30 -11.23 4.86
N LEU A 347 6.27 -12.03 4.86
CA LEU A 347 5.70 -12.67 6.07
C LEU A 347 6.75 -13.40 6.91
N SER A 348 7.74 -14.03 6.26
CA SER A 348 8.82 -14.72 6.96
C SER A 348 9.64 -13.82 7.89
N GLY A 349 9.74 -12.51 7.57
CA GLY A 349 10.41 -11.53 8.42
C GLY A 349 9.56 -11.10 9.62
N PHE A 350 8.23 -11.09 9.49
CA PHE A 350 7.31 -10.73 10.58
C PHE A 350 7.05 -11.88 11.56
N LYS A 351 7.11 -13.13 11.10
CA LYS A 351 6.85 -14.30 11.95
C LYS A 351 7.61 -14.30 13.26
N PRO A 352 8.94 -14.06 13.31
CA PRO A 352 9.66 -14.06 14.57
C PRO A 352 9.12 -13.08 15.62
N LEU A 353 8.60 -11.93 15.17
CA LEU A 353 7.99 -10.93 16.05
C LEU A 353 6.61 -11.36 16.53
N ILE A 354 5.79 -11.92 15.64
CA ILE A 354 4.41 -12.32 15.93
C ILE A 354 4.36 -13.56 16.80
N ASP A 355 5.14 -14.61 16.46
CA ASP A 355 5.12 -15.93 17.10
C ASP A 355 5.43 -15.87 18.61
N ILE A 356 6.29 -14.95 19.02
CA ILE A 356 6.67 -14.76 20.43
C ILE A 356 5.96 -13.57 21.09
N HIS A 357 5.00 -12.92 20.40
CA HIS A 357 4.37 -11.68 20.87
C HIS A 357 5.41 -10.63 21.30
N ALA A 358 6.40 -10.40 20.43
CA ALA A 358 7.45 -9.42 20.68
C ALA A 358 6.94 -7.98 20.53
N VAL A 359 5.87 -7.79 19.76
CA VAL A 359 5.21 -6.52 19.50
C VAL A 359 3.71 -6.64 19.69
N ASP A 360 3.06 -5.55 20.06
CA ASP A 360 1.60 -5.45 20.19
C ASP A 360 0.93 -5.14 18.85
N ILE A 361 1.69 -4.48 17.97
CA ILE A 361 1.23 -4.04 16.65
C ILE A 361 2.34 -4.30 15.65
N ILE A 362 2.02 -4.86 14.48
CA ILE A 362 2.93 -4.90 13.34
C ILE A 362 2.73 -3.68 12.45
N HIS A 363 3.81 -3.22 11.79
CA HIS A 363 3.82 -1.98 11.03
C HIS A 363 4.40 -2.14 9.61
N PRO A 364 3.84 -3.01 8.76
CA PRO A 364 4.39 -3.18 7.42
C PRO A 364 4.20 -1.93 6.56
N ASP A 365 5.23 -1.61 5.77
CA ASP A 365 5.08 -0.76 4.59
C ASP A 365 4.78 -1.65 3.38
N LEU A 366 3.67 -1.41 2.69
CA LEU A 366 3.25 -2.22 1.55
C LEU A 366 4.29 -2.19 0.42
N ALA A 367 4.95 -1.04 0.22
CA ALA A 367 6.01 -0.88 -0.77
C ALA A 367 7.32 -1.59 -0.39
N THR A 368 7.48 -2.04 0.85
CA THR A 368 8.60 -2.89 1.31
C THR A 368 8.19 -4.36 1.43
N ALA A 369 7.05 -4.61 2.08
CA ALA A 369 6.68 -5.93 2.61
C ALA A 369 6.38 -7.00 1.54
N GLY A 370 6.24 -6.62 0.28
CA GLY A 370 5.99 -7.54 -0.84
C GLY A 370 4.71 -7.24 -1.63
N GLY A 371 4.10 -6.07 -1.45
CA GLY A 371 2.90 -5.64 -2.15
C GLY A 371 1.60 -6.02 -1.45
N LEU A 372 0.46 -5.98 -2.19
CA LEU A 372 -0.89 -6.09 -1.61
C LEU A 372 -1.17 -7.44 -0.95
N LEU A 373 -0.91 -8.53 -1.67
CA LEU A 373 -1.27 -9.86 -1.17
C LEU A 373 -0.37 -10.32 -0.02
N GLU A 374 0.92 -10.03 -0.10
CA GLU A 374 1.85 -10.42 0.97
C GLU A 374 1.58 -9.60 2.24
N THR A 375 1.33 -8.28 2.12
CA THR A 375 0.96 -7.44 3.27
C THR A 375 -0.36 -7.91 3.90
N LYS A 376 -1.35 -8.28 3.07
CA LYS A 376 -2.58 -8.88 3.61
C LYS A 376 -2.31 -10.20 4.35
N ARG A 377 -1.46 -11.06 3.83
CA ARG A 377 -1.08 -12.32 4.52
C ARG A 377 -0.38 -12.06 5.85
N ILE A 378 0.44 -11.01 5.90
CA ILE A 378 1.08 -10.57 7.16
C ILE A 378 0.00 -10.15 8.16
N GLY A 379 -0.99 -9.34 7.74
CA GLY A 379 -2.11 -8.94 8.58
C GLY A 379 -2.96 -10.12 9.05
N ASP A 380 -3.33 -11.04 8.14
CA ASP A 380 -4.11 -12.24 8.49
C ASP A 380 -3.37 -13.12 9.51
N TYR A 381 -2.06 -13.32 9.32
CA TYR A 381 -1.24 -14.08 10.26
C TYR A 381 -1.14 -13.40 11.63
N ALA A 382 -1.00 -12.08 11.67
CA ALA A 382 -1.01 -11.32 12.92
C ALA A 382 -2.37 -11.39 13.63
N GLU A 383 -3.48 -11.36 12.88
CA GLU A 383 -4.84 -11.50 13.43
C GLU A 383 -5.05 -12.86 14.13
N GLU A 384 -4.58 -13.95 13.50
CA GLU A 384 -4.64 -15.30 14.11
C GLU A 384 -3.88 -15.38 15.45
N HIS A 385 -2.92 -14.46 15.69
CA HIS A 385 -2.14 -14.36 16.93
C HIS A 385 -2.61 -13.22 17.86
N GLY A 386 -3.70 -12.53 17.52
CA GLY A 386 -4.23 -11.43 18.33
C GLY A 386 -3.38 -10.14 18.25
N VAL A 387 -2.50 -10.01 17.24
CA VAL A 387 -1.66 -8.82 17.02
C VAL A 387 -2.35 -7.89 16.03
N ALA A 388 -2.43 -6.61 16.34
CA ALA A 388 -3.00 -5.59 15.45
C ALA A 388 -2.03 -5.19 14.32
N MET A 389 -2.53 -4.54 13.28
CA MET A 389 -1.74 -4.00 12.17
C MET A 389 -2.03 -2.51 11.96
N ALA A 390 -1.02 -1.66 12.12
CA ALA A 390 -0.96 -0.35 11.51
C ALA A 390 -0.08 -0.44 10.26
N MET A 391 -0.19 0.50 9.33
CA MET A 391 0.64 0.48 8.12
C MET A 391 1.43 1.77 7.99
N HIS A 392 2.73 1.62 7.79
CA HIS A 392 3.63 2.70 7.36
C HIS A 392 3.31 3.13 5.92
N PHE A 393 3.48 4.44 5.64
CA PHE A 393 3.34 4.96 4.29
C PHE A 393 4.04 6.32 4.14
N ALA A 394 4.95 6.42 3.15
CA ALA A 394 5.68 7.65 2.80
C ALA A 394 5.80 7.86 1.27
N GLY A 395 4.86 7.36 0.48
CA GLY A 395 4.91 7.36 -1.00
C GLY A 395 4.02 8.39 -1.70
N THR A 396 3.76 8.13 -2.98
CA THR A 396 2.81 8.88 -3.81
C THR A 396 1.39 8.30 -3.69
N PRO A 397 0.37 8.93 -4.30
CA PRO A 397 -0.98 8.38 -4.32
C PRO A 397 -1.10 6.97 -4.90
N VAL A 398 -0.11 6.46 -5.62
CA VAL A 398 -0.13 5.10 -6.20
C VAL A 398 -0.02 4.06 -5.09
N SER A 399 1.05 4.08 -4.29
CA SER A 399 1.19 3.15 -3.16
C SER A 399 0.22 3.46 -2.02
N PHE A 400 -0.21 4.72 -1.87
CA PHE A 400 -1.28 5.07 -0.93
C PHE A 400 -2.57 4.30 -1.24
N MET A 401 -3.03 4.33 -2.48
CA MET A 401 -4.25 3.62 -2.85
C MET A 401 -4.08 2.10 -2.77
N ALA A 402 -2.90 1.57 -3.09
CA ALA A 402 -2.60 0.16 -2.85
C ALA A 402 -2.73 -0.20 -1.35
N SER A 403 -2.17 0.65 -0.46
CA SER A 403 -2.29 0.50 1.00
C SER A 403 -3.75 0.62 1.47
N VAL A 404 -4.54 1.54 0.90
CA VAL A 404 -5.98 1.67 1.19
C VAL A 404 -6.75 0.39 0.82
N HIS A 405 -6.46 -0.22 -0.34
CA HIS A 405 -7.08 -1.50 -0.72
C HIS A 405 -6.69 -2.64 0.22
N CYS A 406 -5.43 -2.75 0.59
CA CYS A 406 -4.94 -3.74 1.53
C CYS A 406 -5.58 -3.55 2.92
N ALA A 407 -5.55 -2.32 3.45
CA ALA A 407 -6.16 -1.96 4.73
C ALA A 407 -7.67 -2.20 4.76
N ALA A 408 -8.36 -1.96 3.65
CA ALA A 408 -9.79 -2.26 3.54
C ALA A 408 -10.07 -3.77 3.63
N ALA A 409 -9.17 -4.60 3.09
CA ALA A 409 -9.31 -6.05 3.05
C ALA A 409 -8.74 -6.78 4.28
N THR A 410 -8.10 -6.08 5.22
CA THR A 410 -7.46 -6.67 6.41
C THR A 410 -8.30 -6.40 7.66
N GLN A 411 -8.65 -7.45 8.41
CA GLN A 411 -9.58 -7.36 9.55
C GLN A 411 -9.01 -6.56 10.72
N ASN A 412 -7.83 -6.91 11.20
CA ASN A 412 -7.16 -6.36 12.39
C ASN A 412 -6.44 -5.02 12.17
N PHE A 413 -6.78 -4.31 11.08
CA PHE A 413 -6.19 -3.02 10.73
C PHE A 413 -6.62 -1.89 11.66
N LEU A 414 -5.66 -1.06 12.12
CA LEU A 414 -5.84 0.09 13.00
C LEU A 414 -5.84 1.43 12.25
N ALA A 415 -4.72 1.77 11.60
CA ALA A 415 -4.54 3.05 10.93
C ALA A 415 -3.43 2.97 9.85
N LEU A 416 -3.55 3.83 8.83
CA LEU A 416 -2.58 4.04 7.74
C LEU A 416 -1.88 5.38 7.92
N GLU A 417 -0.60 5.37 7.84
CA GLU A 417 0.23 6.58 7.86
C GLU A 417 0.01 7.49 6.66
N HIS A 418 0.25 8.81 6.85
CA HIS A 418 0.25 9.76 5.76
C HIS A 418 1.24 10.89 6.03
N HIS A 419 2.44 10.82 5.42
CA HIS A 419 3.51 11.81 5.56
C HIS A 419 3.30 13.10 4.75
N SER A 420 2.50 13.07 3.69
CA SER A 420 2.45 14.16 2.70
C SER A 420 1.29 15.15 2.91
N LEU A 421 0.72 15.24 4.12
CA LEU A 421 -0.41 16.15 4.41
C LEU A 421 -0.09 17.64 4.24
N ASP A 422 1.19 18.02 4.29
CA ASP A 422 1.65 19.41 4.10
C ASP A 422 2.02 19.71 2.64
N SER A 423 1.90 18.74 1.74
CA SER A 423 2.15 18.90 0.31
C SER A 423 0.86 19.23 -0.43
N GLU A 424 0.67 20.47 -0.86
CA GLU A 424 -0.54 20.95 -1.54
C GLU A 424 -0.77 20.29 -2.92
N TRP A 425 0.26 19.71 -3.51
CA TRP A 425 0.18 19.11 -4.85
C TRP A 425 0.08 17.59 -4.85
N TRP A 426 0.29 16.93 -3.70
CA TRP A 426 0.44 15.48 -3.63
C TRP A 426 -0.79 14.73 -4.20
N ASP A 427 -1.99 15.13 -3.82
CA ASP A 427 -3.23 14.51 -4.28
C ASP A 427 -3.60 14.89 -5.73
N THR A 428 -2.97 15.94 -6.29
CA THR A 428 -3.18 16.33 -7.69
C THR A 428 -2.44 15.45 -8.69
N LEU A 429 -1.51 14.62 -8.25
CA LEU A 429 -0.79 13.66 -9.11
C LEU A 429 -1.71 12.63 -9.75
N VAL A 430 -2.86 12.39 -9.15
CA VAL A 430 -3.84 11.42 -9.64
C VAL A 430 -5.25 11.98 -9.66
N LYS A 431 -6.11 11.38 -10.47
CA LYS A 431 -7.55 11.51 -10.38
C LYS A 431 -8.16 10.15 -10.04
N THR A 432 -9.14 10.14 -9.16
CA THR A 432 -9.93 8.94 -8.88
C THR A 432 -10.88 8.66 -10.04
N THR A 433 -11.05 7.39 -10.39
CA THR A 433 -11.92 7.02 -11.52
C THR A 433 -13.40 7.02 -11.16
N ASP A 434 -13.74 7.09 -9.87
CA ASP A 434 -15.11 7.23 -9.36
C ASP A 434 -15.46 8.67 -8.93
N GLY A 435 -14.54 9.63 -9.09
CA GLY A 435 -14.74 11.06 -8.81
C GLY A 435 -14.74 11.44 -7.33
N ARG A 436 -14.45 10.50 -6.40
CA ARG A 436 -14.34 10.79 -4.97
C ARG A 436 -12.95 11.34 -4.63
N LYS A 437 -12.84 12.09 -3.54
CA LYS A 437 -11.54 12.49 -3.00
C LYS A 437 -10.78 11.25 -2.53
N LEU A 438 -9.44 11.29 -2.61
CA LEU A 438 -8.59 10.23 -2.06
C LEU A 438 -8.84 10.07 -0.55
N PHE A 439 -8.88 11.17 0.16
CA PHE A 439 -9.14 11.19 1.61
C PHE A 439 -9.88 12.47 2.02
N GLU A 440 -10.51 12.42 3.18
CA GLU A 440 -11.14 13.57 3.83
C GLU A 440 -11.27 13.34 5.34
N LYS A 441 -11.07 14.39 6.12
CA LYS A 441 -11.29 14.39 7.58
C LYS A 441 -10.63 13.20 8.29
N GLY A 442 -9.34 12.97 7.99
CA GLY A 442 -8.54 11.91 8.62
C GLY A 442 -8.85 10.48 8.16
N PHE A 443 -9.62 10.31 7.09
CA PHE A 443 -9.95 9.00 6.53
C PHE A 443 -9.71 8.96 5.02
N ALA A 444 -9.06 7.91 4.54
CA ALA A 444 -8.99 7.61 3.12
C ALA A 444 -10.27 6.90 2.63
N ASN A 445 -10.72 7.26 1.44
CA ASN A 445 -11.93 6.68 0.83
C ASN A 445 -11.58 5.42 0.05
N VAL A 446 -12.18 4.29 0.41
CA VAL A 446 -12.01 3.03 -0.30
C VAL A 446 -12.76 3.07 -1.62
N PRO A 447 -12.14 2.84 -2.80
CA PRO A 447 -12.86 2.75 -4.07
C PRO A 447 -13.86 1.61 -4.04
N LEU A 448 -15.17 1.90 -4.20
CA LEU A 448 -16.20 0.87 -4.04
C LEU A 448 -16.40 0.05 -5.31
N THR A 449 -16.26 0.66 -6.49
CA THR A 449 -16.54 0.04 -7.78
C THR A 449 -15.46 0.30 -8.83
N ALA A 450 -14.54 1.23 -8.56
CA ALA A 450 -13.49 1.60 -9.49
C ALA A 450 -12.48 0.44 -9.69
N PRO A 451 -12.20 0.03 -10.93
CA PRO A 451 -11.30 -1.10 -11.21
C PRO A 451 -9.85 -0.81 -10.82
N GLY A 452 -9.13 -1.86 -10.46
CA GLY A 452 -7.73 -1.77 -10.07
C GLY A 452 -7.54 -0.96 -8.79
N LEU A 453 -6.56 -0.07 -8.78
CA LEU A 453 -6.34 0.89 -7.68
C LEU A 453 -7.37 2.03 -7.66
N GLY A 454 -8.21 2.16 -8.70
CA GLY A 454 -9.24 3.19 -8.78
C GLY A 454 -8.72 4.59 -9.07
N ILE A 455 -7.51 4.71 -9.60
CA ILE A 455 -6.86 5.99 -9.94
C ILE A 455 -6.25 5.96 -11.34
N GLU A 456 -6.06 7.15 -11.89
CA GLU A 456 -5.23 7.41 -13.08
C GLU A 456 -4.28 8.56 -12.78
N LEU A 457 -3.07 8.51 -13.34
CA LEU A 457 -2.11 9.61 -13.23
C LEU A 457 -2.60 10.84 -14.00
N VAL A 458 -2.34 12.02 -13.44
CA VAL A 458 -2.49 13.31 -14.14
C VAL A 458 -1.15 13.67 -14.72
N ASP A 459 -0.92 13.28 -15.96
CA ASP A 459 0.39 13.36 -16.64
C ASP A 459 1.04 14.73 -16.52
N GLU A 460 0.28 15.80 -16.69
CA GLU A 460 0.81 17.16 -16.64
C GLU A 460 1.25 17.57 -15.22
N GLU A 461 0.56 17.09 -14.18
CA GLU A 461 0.99 17.32 -12.80
C GLU A 461 2.21 16.47 -12.47
N CYS A 462 2.21 15.18 -12.81
CA CYS A 462 3.37 14.32 -12.61
C CYS A 462 4.64 14.88 -13.23
N LYS A 463 4.57 15.41 -14.48
CA LYS A 463 5.72 16.01 -15.16
C LYS A 463 6.29 17.23 -14.46
N LYS A 464 5.48 18.01 -13.72
CA LYS A 464 5.96 19.16 -12.93
C LYS A 464 6.83 18.73 -11.76
N HIS A 465 6.54 17.56 -11.20
CA HIS A 465 7.15 17.04 -9.98
C HIS A 465 8.16 15.90 -10.23
N LEU A 466 8.63 15.75 -11.47
CA LEU A 466 9.70 14.79 -11.79
C LEU A 466 11.00 15.17 -11.07
N LEU A 467 11.74 14.15 -10.65
CA LEU A 467 13.07 14.32 -10.07
C LEU A 467 13.95 15.19 -11.01
N PRO A 468 14.60 16.26 -10.52
CA PRO A 468 15.38 17.18 -11.38
C PRO A 468 16.48 16.49 -12.19
N THR A 469 17.06 15.42 -11.66
CA THR A 469 18.15 14.66 -12.27
C THR A 469 17.68 13.57 -13.24
N ASP A 470 16.38 13.21 -13.24
CA ASP A 470 15.79 12.27 -14.18
C ASP A 470 14.40 12.77 -14.64
N LYS A 471 14.33 13.21 -15.87
CA LYS A 471 13.11 13.70 -16.52
C LYS A 471 12.38 12.65 -17.35
N SER A 472 12.76 11.37 -17.21
CA SER A 472 12.05 10.28 -17.87
C SER A 472 10.60 10.24 -17.41
N TYR A 473 9.69 10.11 -18.37
CA TYR A 473 8.26 9.95 -18.10
C TYR A 473 7.74 8.77 -18.90
N PHE A 474 7.81 7.60 -18.31
CA PHE A 474 7.41 6.32 -18.90
C PHE A 474 8.00 6.06 -20.30
N ALA A 475 9.25 6.47 -20.52
CA ALA A 475 9.99 6.12 -21.72
C ALA A 475 10.21 4.60 -21.80
N PRO A 476 10.23 4.01 -23.01
CA PRO A 476 10.57 2.60 -23.17
C PRO A 476 11.94 2.26 -22.56
N THR A 477 12.04 1.08 -21.95
CA THR A 477 13.26 0.62 -21.27
C THR A 477 13.83 -0.65 -21.93
N PRO A 478 14.18 -0.65 -23.23
CA PRO A 478 14.60 -1.85 -23.96
C PRO A 478 15.87 -2.49 -23.41
N ASP A 479 16.77 -1.69 -22.81
CA ASP A 479 18.01 -2.18 -22.19
C ASP A 479 17.77 -3.18 -21.05
N TRP A 480 16.56 -3.25 -20.51
CA TRP A 480 16.18 -4.16 -19.41
C TRP A 480 15.46 -5.40 -19.90
N ASN A 481 15.22 -5.58 -21.20
CA ASN A 481 14.45 -6.71 -21.72
C ASN A 481 15.15 -8.05 -21.48
N ASP A 482 16.48 -8.07 -21.58
CA ASP A 482 17.29 -9.28 -21.46
C ASP A 482 18.20 -9.30 -20.23
N LYS A 483 18.27 -8.18 -19.49
CA LYS A 483 19.10 -8.10 -18.28
C LYS A 483 18.50 -8.94 -17.16
N ARG A 484 19.26 -9.90 -16.65
CA ARG A 484 18.93 -10.64 -15.43
C ARG A 484 20.18 -11.28 -14.82
N SER A 485 20.09 -11.55 -13.51
CA SER A 485 21.06 -12.40 -12.83
C SER A 485 20.91 -13.86 -13.26
N HIS A 486 21.90 -14.67 -12.98
CA HIS A 486 21.84 -16.11 -13.19
C HIS A 486 21.23 -16.89 -12.01
N ASP A 487 20.73 -16.18 -11.00
CA ASP A 487 20.09 -16.78 -9.84
C ASP A 487 18.84 -17.57 -10.22
N ARG A 488 18.62 -18.66 -9.52
CA ARG A 488 17.43 -19.49 -9.71
C ARG A 488 16.26 -18.92 -8.91
N PRO A 489 14.99 -19.05 -9.38
CA PRO A 489 13.82 -18.53 -8.68
C PRO A 489 13.60 -19.08 -7.26
N TRP A 490 14.19 -20.22 -6.92
CA TRP A 490 14.02 -20.90 -5.62
C TRP A 490 15.28 -21.66 -5.18
N SER A 491 16.36 -20.99 -5.18
CA SER A 491 17.62 -21.52 -4.64
C SER A 491 17.83 -21.07 -3.21
#